data_bbdf52adbbcd5ff478eca2e455c68765
#
_entry.id   bbdf52adbbcd5ff478eca2e455c68765
#
_cell.length_a   1.000
_cell.length_b   1.000
_cell.length_c   1.000
_cell.angle_alpha   90.00
_cell.angle_beta   90.00
_cell.angle_gamma   90.00
#
_symmetry.space_group_name_H-M   'P 1'
#
loop_
_entity.id
_entity.type
_entity.pdbx_description
1 polymer ?
#
loop_
_entity_poly.entity_id
_entity_poly.type
_entity_poly.pdbx_seq_one_letter_code
_entity_poly.pdbx_strand_id
1 'polypeptide(L)'
;MTEIYNILNFIKDTEGLKNVTRTAWTSEGKRESVAEHSWRLAVFALSLAEYFPEADMGKVLGMCIIHDFGEIYEGDVSAKFESDPDGKLKREADAVSTLVKDLPQKLWTSWRQ
;
A
#
# COMPACT_ATOMS: atom_id res chain seq x y z
N MET A 1 11.41 15.98 -17.39
CA MET A 1 9.94 16.18 -17.54
C MET A 1 9.19 14.86 -17.61
N THR A 2 9.72 13.87 -18.35
CA THR A 2 9.10 12.55 -18.42
C THR A 2 8.95 11.91 -17.04
N GLU A 3 9.95 12.03 -16.18
CA GLU A 3 9.88 11.48 -14.83
C GLU A 3 8.77 12.12 -14.01
N ILE A 4 8.54 13.42 -14.19
CA ILE A 4 7.48 14.11 -13.48
C ILE A 4 6.11 13.59 -13.92
N TYR A 5 5.92 13.39 -15.24
CA TYR A 5 4.68 12.84 -15.75
C TYR A 5 4.44 11.43 -15.22
N ASN A 6 5.51 10.63 -15.13
CA ASN A 6 5.39 9.27 -14.60
C ASN A 6 4.96 9.28 -13.13
N ILE A 7 5.50 10.20 -12.35
CA ILE A 7 5.12 10.37 -10.94
C ILE A 7 3.66 10.80 -10.84
N LEU A 8 3.24 11.75 -11.66
CA LEU A 8 1.85 12.22 -11.65
C LEU A 8 0.89 11.11 -12.05
N ASN A 9 1.26 10.29 -13.04
CA ASN A 9 0.44 9.16 -13.44
C ASN A 9 0.35 8.11 -12.32
N PHE A 10 1.46 7.87 -11.63
CA PHE A 10 1.47 6.97 -10.48
C PHE A 10 0.52 7.48 -9.39
N ILE A 11 0.59 8.77 -9.05
CA ILE A 11 -0.30 9.36 -8.04
C ILE A 11 -1.76 9.19 -8.47
N LYS A 12 -2.05 9.41 -9.75
CA LYS A 12 -3.40 9.24 -10.27
C LYS A 12 -3.88 7.80 -10.11
N ASP A 13 -3.00 6.84 -10.37
CA ASP A 13 -3.36 5.42 -10.25
C ASP A 13 -3.61 5.01 -8.80
N THR A 14 -2.86 5.59 -7.85
CA THR A 14 -3.04 5.26 -6.43
C THR A 14 -4.39 5.72 -5.88
N GLU A 15 -5.04 6.64 -6.55
CA GLU A 15 -6.38 7.09 -6.17
C GLU A 15 -7.36 5.91 -6.10
N GLY A 16 -7.10 4.86 -6.88
CA GLY A 16 -7.92 3.66 -6.85
C GLY A 16 -8.06 3.02 -5.47
N LEU A 17 -7.08 3.17 -4.60
CA LEU A 17 -7.15 2.62 -3.24
C LEU A 17 -8.27 3.24 -2.39
N LYS A 18 -8.73 4.43 -2.76
CA LYS A 18 -9.86 5.06 -2.07
C LYS A 18 -11.17 4.34 -2.36
N ASN A 19 -11.24 3.61 -3.45
CA ASN A 19 -12.45 2.95 -3.90
C ASN A 19 -12.45 1.44 -3.61
N VAL A 20 -11.34 0.90 -3.13
CA VAL A 20 -11.26 -0.51 -2.73
C VAL A 20 -11.56 -0.59 -1.24
N THR A 21 -12.58 -1.36 -0.88
CA THR A 21 -12.99 -1.47 0.52
C THR A 21 -12.52 -2.79 1.12
N ARG A 22 -12.27 -2.75 2.42
CA ARG A 22 -11.90 -3.92 3.23
C ARG A 22 -13.15 -4.51 3.88
N THR A 23 -13.03 -5.71 4.43
CA THR A 23 -14.09 -6.32 5.24
C THR A 23 -14.01 -5.82 6.68
N ALA A 24 -13.90 -4.50 6.85
CA ALA A 24 -13.83 -3.82 8.12
C ALA A 24 -14.62 -2.52 8.01
N TRP A 25 -15.10 -2.03 9.14
CA TRP A 25 -15.96 -0.85 9.17
C TRP A 25 -15.37 0.23 10.07
N THR A 26 -15.61 1.49 9.71
CA THR A 26 -15.26 2.60 10.59
C THR A 26 -16.23 2.64 11.76
N SER A 27 -15.93 3.47 12.76
CA SER A 27 -16.80 3.61 13.93
C SER A 27 -18.20 4.10 13.60
N GLU A 28 -18.38 4.71 12.43
CA GLU A 28 -19.69 5.20 11.99
C GLU A 28 -20.40 4.23 11.04
N GLY A 29 -19.89 3.02 10.90
CA GLY A 29 -20.55 1.98 10.11
C GLY A 29 -20.27 2.02 8.62
N LYS A 30 -19.32 2.83 8.18
CA LYS A 30 -18.89 2.89 6.79
C LYS A 30 -17.81 1.83 6.55
N ARG A 31 -17.85 1.14 5.41
CA ARG A 31 -16.77 0.21 5.08
C ARG A 31 -15.47 1.00 4.87
N GLU A 32 -14.41 0.52 5.50
CA GLU A 32 -13.11 1.16 5.43
C GLU A 32 -12.45 0.91 4.06
N SER A 33 -11.94 1.96 3.42
CA SER A 33 -11.17 1.80 2.21
C SER A 33 -9.73 1.35 2.53
N VAL A 34 -9.04 0.78 1.55
CA VAL A 34 -7.63 0.41 1.69
C VAL A 34 -6.79 1.65 1.97
N ALA A 35 -7.11 2.78 1.33
CA ALA A 35 -6.39 4.04 1.57
C ALA A 35 -6.54 4.49 3.03
N GLU A 36 -7.75 4.42 3.58
CA GLU A 36 -7.98 4.78 4.98
C GLU A 36 -7.20 3.87 5.94
N HIS A 37 -7.18 2.59 5.63
CA HIS A 37 -6.42 1.61 6.41
C HIS A 37 -4.92 1.91 6.38
N SER A 38 -4.37 2.19 5.22
CA SER A 38 -2.95 2.47 5.08
C SER A 38 -2.54 3.74 5.82
N TRP A 39 -3.39 4.77 5.75
CA TRP A 39 -3.18 6.00 6.52
C TRP A 39 -3.14 5.72 8.02
N ARG A 40 -4.13 4.97 8.51
CA ARG A 40 -4.24 4.66 9.93
C ARG A 40 -3.05 3.84 10.43
N LEU A 41 -2.59 2.91 9.61
CA LEU A 41 -1.43 2.10 9.92
C LEU A 41 -0.17 2.96 10.03
N ALA A 42 0.00 3.93 9.13
CA ALA A 42 1.12 4.85 9.17
C ALA A 42 1.09 5.72 10.44
N VAL A 43 -0.10 6.21 10.82
CA VAL A 43 -0.26 6.98 12.06
C VAL A 43 0.12 6.13 13.27
N PHE A 44 -0.29 4.86 13.27
CA PHE A 44 0.06 3.94 14.36
C PHE A 44 1.58 3.78 14.45
N ALA A 45 2.25 3.57 13.32
CA ALA A 45 3.69 3.42 13.29
C ALA A 45 4.40 4.68 13.81
N LEU A 46 3.95 5.86 13.40
CA LEU A 46 4.51 7.12 13.90
C LEU A 46 4.35 7.25 15.41
N SER A 47 3.21 6.81 15.93
CA SER A 47 2.94 6.90 17.37
C SER A 47 3.87 6.02 18.19
N LEU A 48 4.41 4.97 17.59
CA LEU A 48 5.31 4.04 18.26
C LEU A 48 6.79 4.34 18.02
N ALA A 49 7.11 5.37 17.27
CA ALA A 49 8.49 5.63 16.83
C ALA A 49 9.49 5.74 17.98
N GLU A 50 9.11 6.39 19.07
CA GLU A 50 10.00 6.57 20.22
C GLU A 50 10.36 5.25 20.91
N TYR A 51 9.48 4.25 20.79
CA TYR A 51 9.71 2.95 21.42
C TYR A 51 10.62 2.04 20.60
N PHE A 52 10.90 2.42 19.36
CA PHE A 52 11.74 1.65 18.45
C PHE A 52 12.75 2.57 17.78
N PRO A 53 13.68 3.16 18.57
CA PRO A 53 14.60 4.18 18.03
C PRO A 53 15.54 3.65 16.94
N GLU A 54 15.73 2.34 16.87
CA GLU A 54 16.62 1.74 15.88
C GLU A 54 15.92 1.47 14.55
N ALA A 55 14.60 1.62 14.50
CA ALA A 55 13.87 1.38 13.26
C ALA A 55 14.06 2.54 12.28
N ASP A 56 14.23 2.19 11.00
CA ASP A 56 14.27 3.19 9.94
C ASP A 56 12.82 3.61 9.66
N MET A 57 12.41 4.73 10.24
CA MET A 57 11.01 5.17 10.19
C MET A 57 10.57 5.52 8.77
N GLY A 58 11.45 6.07 7.94
CA GLY A 58 11.11 6.32 6.54
C GLY A 58 10.75 5.04 5.80
N LYS A 59 11.50 3.98 6.06
CA LYS A 59 11.24 2.68 5.47
C LYS A 59 9.95 2.06 6.01
N VAL A 60 9.73 2.15 7.33
CA VAL A 60 8.51 1.64 7.95
C VAL A 60 7.28 2.33 7.38
N LEU A 61 7.30 3.65 7.28
CA LEU A 61 6.18 4.41 6.73
C LEU A 61 5.96 4.10 5.26
N GLY A 62 7.04 3.96 4.49
CA GLY A 62 6.94 3.53 3.10
C GLY A 62 6.23 2.19 2.97
N MET A 63 6.60 1.22 3.81
CA MET A 63 5.96 -0.09 3.83
C MET A 63 4.48 0.00 4.18
N CYS A 64 4.13 0.80 5.19
CA CYS A 64 2.73 1.00 5.58
C CYS A 64 1.88 1.51 4.41
N ILE A 65 2.46 2.38 3.60
CA ILE A 65 1.74 3.02 2.50
C ILE A 65 1.63 2.10 1.29
N ILE A 66 2.69 1.34 0.97
CA ILE A 66 2.72 0.59 -0.29
C ILE A 66 2.27 -0.87 -0.18
N HIS A 67 2.18 -1.43 1.03
CA HIS A 67 1.96 -2.88 1.17
C HIS A 67 0.69 -3.38 0.47
N ASP A 68 -0.34 -2.53 0.37
CA ASP A 68 -1.60 -2.91 -0.25
C ASP A 68 -1.83 -2.25 -1.62
N PHE A 69 -0.78 -1.71 -2.25
CA PHE A 69 -0.94 -1.11 -3.58
C PHE A 69 -1.54 -2.08 -4.60
N GLY A 70 -1.24 -3.37 -4.47
CA GLY A 70 -1.77 -4.37 -5.38
C GLY A 70 -3.29 -4.48 -5.36
N GLU A 71 -3.93 -4.02 -4.29
CA GLU A 71 -5.38 -4.06 -4.16
C GLU A 71 -6.09 -3.20 -5.22
N ILE A 72 -5.39 -2.27 -5.84
CA ILE A 72 -5.94 -1.46 -6.94
C ILE A 72 -6.44 -2.36 -8.06
N TYR A 73 -5.73 -3.45 -8.31
CA TYR A 73 -6.04 -4.35 -9.44
C TYR A 73 -6.92 -5.51 -9.03
N GLU A 74 -6.79 -6.02 -7.80
CA GLU A 74 -7.45 -7.25 -7.40
C GLU A 74 -8.58 -7.05 -6.39
N GLY A 75 -8.63 -5.88 -5.77
CA GLY A 75 -9.55 -5.65 -4.67
C GLY A 75 -9.09 -6.37 -3.40
N ASP A 76 -9.70 -6.00 -2.28
CA ASP A 76 -9.40 -6.61 -0.99
C ASP A 76 -10.22 -7.87 -0.82
N VAL A 77 -9.56 -9.03 -0.81
CA VAL A 77 -10.20 -10.32 -0.64
C VAL A 77 -9.95 -10.81 0.78
N SER A 78 -11.02 -11.16 1.49
CA SER A 78 -10.89 -11.68 2.84
C SER A 78 -10.02 -12.95 2.85
N ALA A 79 -9.11 -13.03 3.80
CA ALA A 79 -8.18 -14.17 3.91
C ALA A 79 -8.90 -15.51 3.97
N LYS A 80 -10.10 -15.56 4.55
CA LYS A 80 -10.86 -16.80 4.66
C LYS A 80 -11.38 -17.33 3.32
N PHE A 81 -11.42 -16.49 2.30
CA PHE A 81 -11.83 -16.90 0.96
C PHE A 81 -10.65 -17.14 0.02
N GLU A 82 -9.43 -16.91 0.48
CA GLU A 82 -8.26 -17.10 -0.34
C GLU A 82 -7.78 -18.55 -0.25
N SER A 83 -7.91 -19.28 -1.36
CA SER A 83 -7.55 -20.68 -1.43
C SER A 83 -6.11 -20.90 -1.91
N ASP A 84 -5.42 -19.85 -2.31
CA ASP A 84 -4.05 -19.93 -2.83
C ASP A 84 -3.21 -18.77 -2.30
N PRO A 85 -2.74 -18.86 -1.04
CA PRO A 85 -1.97 -17.78 -0.43
C PRO A 85 -0.69 -17.43 -1.20
N ASP A 86 0.01 -18.43 -1.75
CA ASP A 86 1.23 -18.18 -2.51
C ASP A 86 0.92 -17.47 -3.81
N GLY A 87 -0.14 -17.86 -4.49
CA GLY A 87 -0.59 -17.21 -5.71
C GLY A 87 -1.03 -15.77 -5.43
N LYS A 88 -1.70 -15.55 -4.31
CA LYS A 88 -2.10 -14.20 -3.90
C LYS A 88 -0.89 -13.30 -3.69
N LEU A 89 0.13 -13.79 -2.97
CA LEU A 89 1.34 -13.02 -2.74
C LEU A 89 2.03 -12.65 -4.04
N LYS A 90 2.08 -13.59 -4.97
CA LYS A 90 2.68 -13.34 -6.28
C LYS A 90 1.89 -12.28 -7.05
N ARG A 91 0.55 -12.39 -7.06
CA ARG A 91 -0.30 -11.43 -7.75
C ARG A 91 -0.13 -10.03 -7.18
N GLU A 92 -0.07 -9.93 -5.84
CA GLU A 92 0.14 -8.64 -5.18
C GLU A 92 1.50 -8.06 -5.53
N ALA A 93 2.55 -8.86 -5.52
CA ALA A 93 3.89 -8.41 -5.88
C ALA A 93 3.95 -7.95 -7.34
N ASP A 94 3.33 -8.71 -8.25
CA ASP A 94 3.28 -8.34 -9.66
C ASP A 94 2.50 -7.04 -9.87
N ALA A 95 1.41 -6.86 -9.14
CA ALA A 95 0.60 -5.65 -9.22
C ALA A 95 1.39 -4.42 -8.75
N VAL A 96 2.11 -4.55 -7.64
CA VAL A 96 2.95 -3.46 -7.14
C VAL A 96 4.05 -3.13 -8.13
N SER A 97 4.71 -4.16 -8.68
CA SER A 97 5.75 -3.95 -9.68
C SER A 97 5.23 -3.23 -10.91
N THR A 98 4.02 -3.57 -11.35
CA THR A 98 3.38 -2.90 -12.49
C THR A 98 3.09 -1.44 -12.16
N LEU A 99 2.58 -1.18 -10.96
CA LEU A 99 2.19 0.17 -10.56
C LEU A 99 3.40 1.09 -10.46
N VAL A 100 4.52 0.61 -9.94
CA VAL A 100 5.71 1.43 -9.68
C VAL A 100 6.75 1.39 -10.79
N LYS A 101 6.49 0.68 -11.87
CA LYS A 101 7.49 0.42 -12.92
C LYS A 101 8.09 1.70 -13.53
N ASP A 102 7.31 2.76 -13.58
CA ASP A 102 7.74 4.03 -14.18
C ASP A 102 8.32 5.01 -13.17
N LEU A 103 8.40 4.63 -11.90
CA LEU A 103 9.01 5.46 -10.88
C LEU A 103 10.53 5.27 -10.88
N PRO A 104 11.29 6.25 -10.35
CA PRO A 104 12.72 6.07 -10.18
C PRO A 104 13.00 4.81 -9.37
N GLN A 105 13.79 3.92 -9.95
CA GLN A 105 14.06 2.62 -9.34
C GLN A 105 14.68 2.72 -7.96
N LYS A 106 15.51 3.73 -7.75
CA LYS A 106 16.15 3.95 -6.46
C LYS A 106 15.13 4.14 -5.35
N LEU A 107 14.06 4.89 -5.62
CA LEU A 107 12.99 5.11 -4.66
C LEU A 107 12.27 3.81 -4.33
N TRP A 108 11.88 3.07 -5.36
CA TRP A 108 11.19 1.81 -5.22
C TRP A 108 12.03 0.78 -4.44
N THR A 109 13.31 0.67 -4.77
CA THR A 109 14.22 -0.26 -4.11
C THR A 109 14.34 0.07 -2.62
N SER A 110 14.41 1.37 -2.30
CA SER A 110 14.48 1.83 -0.92
C SER A 110 13.27 1.35 -0.10
N TRP A 111 12.10 1.42 -0.67
CA TRP A 111 10.88 0.99 0.03
C TRP A 111 10.78 -0.52 0.17
N ARG A 112 11.27 -1.23 -0.82
CA ARG A 112 11.14 -2.68 -0.90
C ARG A 112 11.93 -3.42 0.17
N GLN A 113 13.04 -2.86 0.59
CA GLN A 113 13.89 -3.47 1.59
C GLN A 113 13.45 -3.06 3.00
#